data_cdb1e9ba83b364afb97db36bc88607d7
#
_entry.id   cdb1e9ba83b364afb97db36bc88607d7
#
_cell.length_a   1.000
_cell.length_b   1.000
_cell.length_c   1.000
_cell.angle_alpha   90.00
_cell.angle_beta   90.00
_cell.angle_gamma   90.00
#
_symmetry.space_group_name_H-M   'P 1'
#
loop_
_entity.id
_entity.type
_entity.pdbx_description
1 polymer ?
#
loop_
_entity_poly.entity_id
_entity_poly.type
_entity_poly.pdbx_seq_one_letter_code
_entity_poly.pdbx_strand_id
1 'polypeptide(L)'
;MKKISILGIFVADLAFFSNKIPLKGETILGEDFVVGPGGKGSNQAVAAAKAGGSVDFISKIGSDQYGEMAKKIYQESNVGSKNVFITNKHSTGVAAILINKETGDNAISVIPGAAGQLTIEDVNKAENEIKNSSIFLTQLESPLESVIHALKIAKSNNVTTILNPAPAAKLEKDIFP
;
A
#
# COMPACT_ATOMS: atom_id res chain seq x y z
N MET A 1 -19.71 10.66 -10.32
CA MET A 1 -19.17 9.40 -9.79
C MET A 1 -18.65 9.69 -8.38
N LYS A 2 -18.88 8.79 -7.39
CA LYS A 2 -18.37 9.02 -6.03
C LYS A 2 -16.86 8.82 -6.03
N LYS A 3 -16.12 9.79 -5.53
CA LYS A 3 -14.65 9.79 -5.45
C LYS A 3 -14.19 9.02 -4.22
N ILE A 4 -13.14 8.22 -4.35
CA ILE A 4 -12.55 7.43 -3.29
C ILE A 4 -11.09 7.87 -3.15
N SER A 5 -10.68 8.27 -1.94
CA SER A 5 -9.27 8.49 -1.61
C SER A 5 -8.75 7.31 -0.81
N ILE A 6 -7.59 6.80 -1.18
CA ILE A 6 -6.96 5.66 -0.49
C ILE A 6 -5.54 6.06 -0.09
N LEU A 7 -5.22 5.96 1.21
CA LEU A 7 -3.88 6.12 1.71
C LEU A 7 -3.31 4.74 2.02
N GLY A 8 -2.11 4.44 1.54
CA GLY A 8 -1.47 3.16 1.78
C GLY A 8 -0.11 3.04 1.15
N ILE A 9 0.48 1.85 1.20
CA ILE A 9 1.78 1.60 0.58
C ILE A 9 1.65 0.91 -0.78
N PHE A 10 2.66 1.13 -1.63
CA PHE A 10 3.03 0.26 -2.72
C PHE A 10 4.30 -0.49 -2.32
N VAL A 11 4.36 -1.76 -2.62
CA VAL A 11 5.58 -2.57 -2.59
C VAL A 11 5.68 -3.40 -3.86
N ALA A 12 6.91 -3.71 -4.29
CA ALA A 12 7.09 -4.75 -5.30
C ALA A 12 7.10 -6.11 -4.60
N ASP A 13 6.18 -6.99 -4.96
CA ASP A 13 6.13 -8.36 -4.48
C ASP A 13 7.18 -9.20 -5.24
N LEU A 14 8.14 -9.74 -4.50
CA LEU A 14 9.19 -10.62 -4.97
C LEU A 14 8.81 -12.04 -4.54
N ALA A 15 8.08 -12.76 -5.40
CA ALA A 15 7.54 -14.08 -5.10
C ALA A 15 8.50 -15.17 -5.56
N PHE A 16 8.95 -16.00 -4.62
CA PHE A 16 9.85 -17.15 -4.83
C PHE A 16 9.06 -18.43 -4.61
N PHE A 17 9.04 -19.29 -5.60
CA PHE A 17 8.29 -20.54 -5.57
C PHE A 17 9.23 -21.73 -5.37
N SER A 18 8.89 -22.62 -4.46
CA SER A 18 9.64 -23.82 -4.12
C SER A 18 8.71 -24.91 -3.59
N ASN A 19 9.22 -26.13 -3.43
CA ASN A 19 8.44 -27.24 -2.87
C ASN A 19 8.25 -27.17 -1.35
N LYS A 20 8.97 -26.27 -0.67
CA LYS A 20 8.82 -25.97 0.76
C LYS A 20 9.33 -24.57 1.09
N ILE A 21 8.95 -24.07 2.25
CA ILE A 21 9.57 -22.87 2.85
C ILE A 21 10.83 -23.31 3.61
N PRO A 22 12.02 -22.69 3.38
CA PRO A 22 13.26 -23.09 4.06
C PRO A 22 13.19 -22.87 5.57
N LEU A 23 13.73 -23.78 6.33
CA LEU A 23 13.92 -23.66 7.76
C LEU A 23 15.12 -22.76 8.09
N LYS A 24 15.25 -22.36 9.38
CA LYS A 24 16.37 -21.54 9.84
C LYS A 24 17.73 -22.23 9.52
N GLY A 25 18.57 -21.51 8.77
CA GLY A 25 19.88 -21.99 8.34
C GLY A 25 19.87 -22.95 7.14
N GLU A 26 18.70 -23.23 6.59
CA GLU A 26 18.58 -24.08 5.41
C GLU A 26 18.70 -23.28 4.11
N THR A 27 19.37 -23.83 3.11
CA THR A 27 19.39 -23.35 1.72
C THR A 27 18.65 -24.36 0.86
N ILE A 28 17.67 -23.89 0.09
CA ILE A 28 16.96 -24.72 -0.89
C ILE A 28 17.09 -24.09 -2.28
N LEU A 29 16.95 -24.91 -3.32
CA LEU A 29 16.81 -24.42 -4.68
C LEU A 29 15.34 -24.11 -4.96
N GLY A 30 15.07 -22.87 -5.38
CA GLY A 30 13.74 -22.47 -5.84
C GLY A 30 13.46 -22.98 -7.25
N GLU A 31 12.20 -22.96 -7.65
CA GLU A 31 11.74 -23.42 -8.96
C GLU A 31 11.38 -22.27 -9.89
N ASP A 32 10.88 -21.16 -9.34
CA ASP A 32 10.44 -20.01 -10.12
C ASP A 32 10.50 -18.71 -9.31
N PHE A 33 10.47 -17.58 -10.01
CA PHE A 33 10.53 -16.26 -9.41
C PHE A 33 9.67 -15.28 -10.23
N VAL A 34 8.79 -14.55 -9.54
CA VAL A 34 7.93 -13.54 -10.17
C VAL A 34 8.04 -12.23 -9.41
N VAL A 35 8.10 -11.12 -10.15
CA VAL A 35 8.00 -9.77 -9.59
C VAL A 35 6.69 -9.15 -10.04
N GLY A 36 5.90 -8.63 -9.09
CA GLY A 36 4.62 -8.02 -9.35
C GLY A 36 4.32 -6.82 -8.45
N PRO A 37 3.26 -6.05 -8.78
CA PRO A 37 2.80 -4.98 -7.90
C PRO A 37 2.08 -5.54 -6.66
N GLY A 38 2.34 -4.95 -5.50
CA GLY A 38 1.76 -5.33 -4.22
C GLY A 38 1.51 -4.13 -3.31
N GLY A 39 1.27 -4.42 -2.04
CA GLY A 39 0.84 -3.46 -1.02
C GLY A 39 -0.68 -3.42 -0.88
N LYS A 40 -1.20 -3.54 0.35
CA LYS A 40 -2.65 -3.61 0.60
C LYS A 40 -3.39 -2.40 0.05
N GLY A 41 -2.86 -1.20 0.29
CA GLY A 41 -3.45 0.05 -0.19
C GLY A 41 -3.43 0.14 -1.72
N SER A 42 -2.30 -0.20 -2.35
CA SER A 42 -2.18 -0.22 -3.80
C SER A 42 -3.15 -1.22 -4.44
N ASN A 43 -3.24 -2.44 -3.89
CA ASN A 43 -4.16 -3.46 -4.38
C ASN A 43 -5.62 -3.02 -4.26
N GLN A 44 -6.01 -2.36 -3.16
CA GLN A 44 -7.35 -1.81 -2.98
C GLN A 44 -7.64 -0.67 -3.96
N ALA A 45 -6.66 0.21 -4.23
CA ALA A 45 -6.81 1.30 -5.20
C ALA A 45 -7.05 0.76 -6.61
N VAL A 46 -6.24 -0.19 -7.04
CA VAL A 46 -6.37 -0.84 -8.36
C VAL A 46 -7.70 -1.60 -8.46
N ALA A 47 -8.08 -2.35 -7.42
CA ALA A 47 -9.34 -3.09 -7.41
C ALA A 47 -10.57 -2.16 -7.48
N ALA A 48 -10.58 -1.08 -6.70
CA ALA A 48 -11.68 -0.10 -6.70
C ALA A 48 -11.78 0.63 -8.05
N ALA A 49 -10.66 0.99 -8.67
CA ALA A 49 -10.64 1.62 -9.98
C ALA A 49 -11.14 0.66 -11.08
N LYS A 50 -10.69 -0.59 -11.08
CA LYS A 50 -11.16 -1.64 -12.02
C LYS A 50 -12.64 -1.97 -11.83
N ALA A 51 -13.18 -1.78 -10.63
CA ALA A 51 -14.62 -1.88 -10.36
C ALA A 51 -15.42 -0.64 -10.80
N GLY A 52 -14.79 0.33 -11.46
CA GLY A 52 -15.42 1.55 -11.98
C GLY A 52 -15.44 2.73 -11.01
N GLY A 53 -14.71 2.66 -9.89
CA GLY A 53 -14.55 3.77 -8.96
C GLY A 53 -13.64 4.87 -9.50
N SER A 54 -13.89 6.14 -9.13
CA SER A 54 -12.95 7.24 -9.31
C SER A 54 -12.01 7.26 -8.09
N VAL A 55 -10.77 6.82 -8.26
CA VAL A 55 -9.83 6.59 -7.16
C VAL A 55 -8.63 7.52 -7.24
N ASP A 56 -8.27 8.15 -6.11
CA ASP A 56 -6.99 8.81 -5.89
C ASP A 56 -6.18 8.07 -4.84
N PHE A 57 -4.93 7.76 -5.15
CA PHE A 57 -4.03 7.06 -4.25
C PHE A 57 -3.01 8.02 -3.63
N ILE A 58 -2.82 7.91 -2.31
CA ILE A 58 -1.90 8.72 -1.51
C ILE A 58 -0.82 7.78 -0.98
N SER A 59 0.43 7.99 -1.40
CA SER A 59 1.55 7.13 -1.05
C SER A 59 2.89 7.83 -1.27
N LYS A 60 3.99 7.12 -1.01
CA LYS A 60 5.34 7.56 -1.35
C LYS A 60 6.12 6.39 -1.95
N ILE A 61 6.87 6.66 -3.04
CA ILE A 61 7.69 5.67 -3.76
C ILE A 61 9.10 6.21 -3.95
N GLY A 62 10.06 5.32 -4.22
CA GLY A 62 11.40 5.68 -4.62
C GLY A 62 11.49 6.07 -6.08
N SER A 63 12.61 6.70 -6.48
CA SER A 63 12.97 6.98 -7.87
C SER A 63 13.74 5.80 -8.49
N ASP A 64 13.19 4.59 -8.39
CA ASP A 64 13.80 3.33 -8.82
C ASP A 64 12.84 2.52 -9.73
N GLN A 65 13.31 1.37 -10.22
CA GLN A 65 12.53 0.49 -11.10
C GLN A 65 11.18 0.06 -10.53
N TYR A 66 11.07 -0.09 -9.22
CA TYR A 66 9.81 -0.45 -8.56
C TYR A 66 8.87 0.74 -8.42
N GLY A 67 9.43 1.96 -8.27
CA GLY A 67 8.64 3.19 -8.38
C GLY A 67 8.06 3.39 -9.77
N GLU A 68 8.81 3.05 -10.83
CA GLU A 68 8.28 3.07 -12.20
C GLU A 68 7.19 1.99 -12.40
N MET A 69 7.33 0.80 -11.79
CA MET A 69 6.28 -0.22 -11.78
C MET A 69 4.98 0.32 -11.14
N ALA A 70 5.09 1.04 -10.01
CA ALA A 70 3.94 1.66 -9.35
C ALA A 70 3.23 2.65 -10.27
N LYS A 71 3.97 3.56 -10.90
CA LYS A 71 3.40 4.54 -11.84
C LYS A 71 2.68 3.87 -13.00
N LYS A 72 3.29 2.83 -13.58
CA LYS A 72 2.72 2.07 -14.69
C LYS A 72 1.39 1.42 -14.32
N ILE A 73 1.32 0.69 -13.19
CA ILE A 73 0.07 0.03 -12.78
C ILE A 73 -1.05 1.03 -12.48
N TYR A 74 -0.75 2.21 -11.90
CA TYR A 74 -1.76 3.23 -11.64
C TYR A 74 -2.27 3.85 -12.95
N GLN A 75 -1.40 4.12 -13.90
CA GLN A 75 -1.79 4.61 -15.23
C GLN A 75 -2.68 3.60 -15.96
N GLU A 76 -2.27 2.33 -16.02
CA GLU A 76 -3.02 1.25 -16.68
C GLU A 76 -4.39 0.96 -16.02
N SER A 77 -4.51 1.22 -14.72
CA SER A 77 -5.72 0.98 -13.93
C SER A 77 -6.59 2.21 -13.73
N ASN A 78 -6.24 3.37 -14.32
CA ASN A 78 -6.92 4.65 -14.13
C ASN A 78 -7.01 5.08 -12.65
N VAL A 79 -5.98 4.80 -11.86
CA VAL A 79 -5.82 5.30 -10.50
C VAL A 79 -5.15 6.67 -10.54
N GLY A 80 -5.78 7.68 -9.94
CA GLY A 80 -5.19 9.01 -9.76
C GLY A 80 -3.95 8.91 -8.85
N SER A 81 -2.78 9.31 -9.36
CA SER A 81 -1.50 9.19 -8.66
C SER A 81 -0.80 10.53 -8.40
N LYS A 82 -1.53 11.64 -8.48
CA LYS A 82 -0.99 13.00 -8.21
C LYS A 82 -0.33 13.09 -6.82
N ASN A 83 -0.86 12.38 -5.83
CA ASN A 83 -0.38 12.34 -4.45
C ASN A 83 0.46 11.08 -4.14
N VAL A 84 1.01 10.45 -5.16
CA VAL A 84 2.07 9.44 -5.01
C VAL A 84 3.41 10.20 -5.09
N PHE A 85 3.95 10.54 -3.91
CA PHE A 85 5.18 11.34 -3.79
C PHE A 85 6.40 10.51 -4.15
N ILE A 86 7.37 11.15 -4.79
CA ILE A 86 8.62 10.50 -5.22
C ILE A 86 9.77 11.00 -4.36
N THR A 87 10.63 10.10 -3.90
CA THR A 87 11.85 10.43 -3.17
C THR A 87 13.07 9.71 -3.74
N ASN A 88 14.23 10.37 -3.70
CA ASN A 88 15.53 9.77 -4.01
C ASN A 88 16.31 9.35 -2.75
N LYS A 89 15.71 9.53 -1.55
CA LYS A 89 16.37 9.21 -0.27
C LYS A 89 16.10 7.78 0.18
N HIS A 90 15.01 7.18 -0.27
CA HIS A 90 14.57 5.83 0.11
C HIS A 90 14.10 5.08 -1.13
N SER A 91 14.46 3.81 -1.22
CA SER A 91 13.96 2.92 -2.27
C SER A 91 12.47 2.64 -2.09
N THR A 92 11.79 2.31 -3.17
CA THR A 92 10.43 1.77 -3.13
C THR A 92 10.39 0.51 -2.27
N GLY A 93 9.29 0.30 -1.55
CA GLY A 93 9.11 -0.87 -0.71
C GLY A 93 9.11 -2.18 -1.50
N VAL A 94 9.50 -3.26 -0.83
CA VAL A 94 9.50 -4.61 -1.40
C VAL A 94 8.92 -5.61 -0.39
N ALA A 95 8.34 -6.70 -0.89
CA ALA A 95 7.95 -7.85 -0.09
C ALA A 95 8.66 -9.10 -0.60
N ALA A 96 9.41 -9.79 0.26
CA ALA A 96 9.91 -11.13 -0.02
C ALA A 96 8.81 -12.13 0.33
N ILE A 97 8.35 -12.90 -0.66
CA ILE A 97 7.26 -13.85 -0.51
C ILE A 97 7.79 -15.24 -0.86
N LEU A 98 7.93 -16.10 0.15
CA LEU A 98 8.30 -17.48 -0.03
C LEU A 98 7.03 -18.34 -0.13
N ILE A 99 6.85 -19.07 -1.21
CA ILE A 99 5.63 -19.81 -1.51
C ILE A 99 5.95 -21.30 -1.65
N ASN A 100 5.27 -22.12 -0.85
CA ASN A 100 5.24 -23.56 -1.07
C ASN A 100 4.22 -23.89 -2.16
N LYS A 101 4.67 -24.38 -3.32
CA LYS A 101 3.80 -24.69 -4.47
C LYS A 101 2.85 -25.86 -4.23
N GLU A 102 3.23 -26.78 -3.35
CA GLU A 102 2.42 -27.98 -3.08
C GLU A 102 1.26 -27.68 -2.15
N THR A 103 1.50 -26.88 -1.10
CA THR A 103 0.48 -26.61 -0.07
C THR A 103 -0.20 -25.24 -0.25
N GLY A 104 0.41 -24.30 -0.99
CA GLY A 104 -0.03 -22.92 -1.08
C GLY A 104 0.33 -22.06 0.13
N ASP A 105 1.02 -22.62 1.13
CA ASP A 105 1.49 -21.86 2.29
C ASP A 105 2.53 -20.81 1.85
N ASN A 106 2.57 -19.70 2.58
CA ASN A 106 3.54 -18.65 2.33
C ASN A 106 4.14 -18.09 3.63
N ALA A 107 5.32 -17.49 3.49
CA ALA A 107 5.95 -16.65 4.49
C ALA A 107 6.36 -15.33 3.84
N ILE A 108 5.99 -14.21 4.48
CA ILE A 108 6.14 -12.89 3.88
C ILE A 108 6.90 -11.98 4.82
N SER A 109 7.92 -11.28 4.27
CA SER A 109 8.59 -10.16 4.94
C SER A 109 8.42 -8.90 4.10
N VAL A 110 7.80 -7.87 4.68
CA VAL A 110 7.53 -6.58 4.00
C VAL A 110 8.48 -5.51 4.51
N ILE A 111 9.11 -4.82 3.58
CA ILE A 111 9.90 -3.60 3.83
C ILE A 111 9.16 -2.44 3.15
N PRO A 112 8.51 -1.54 3.89
CA PRO A 112 7.71 -0.45 3.33
C PRO A 112 8.51 0.55 2.49
N GLY A 113 9.82 0.66 2.70
CA GLY A 113 10.70 1.56 1.96
C GLY A 113 10.25 3.01 2.05
N ALA A 114 10.20 3.69 0.91
CA ALA A 114 9.77 5.09 0.81
C ALA A 114 8.36 5.32 1.38
N ALA A 115 7.43 4.37 1.21
CA ALA A 115 6.07 4.49 1.75
C ALA A 115 6.03 4.50 3.28
N GLY A 116 7.00 3.83 3.93
CA GLY A 116 7.21 3.90 5.37
C GLY A 116 7.72 5.25 5.88
N GLN A 117 8.03 6.18 4.97
CA GLN A 117 8.46 7.56 5.25
C GLN A 117 7.40 8.60 4.84
N LEU A 118 6.14 8.18 4.69
CA LEU A 118 5.04 9.10 4.45
C LEU A 118 4.78 9.94 5.71
N THR A 119 4.86 11.26 5.59
CA THR A 119 4.74 12.19 6.72
C THR A 119 3.37 12.86 6.81
N ILE A 120 3.09 13.51 7.94
CA ILE A 120 1.91 14.37 8.10
C ILE A 120 1.89 15.49 7.05
N GLU A 121 3.05 16.07 6.71
CA GLU A 121 3.17 17.10 5.67
C GLU A 121 2.79 16.57 4.29
N ASP A 122 3.12 15.32 3.98
CA ASP A 122 2.69 14.70 2.73
C ASP A 122 1.17 14.50 2.72
N VAL A 123 0.58 14.07 3.84
CA VAL A 123 -0.88 13.96 4.00
C VAL A 123 -1.55 15.32 3.82
N ASN A 124 -0.99 16.40 4.39
CA ASN A 124 -1.52 17.75 4.24
C ASN A 124 -1.52 18.22 2.78
N LYS A 125 -0.53 17.82 1.96
CA LYS A 125 -0.54 18.11 0.51
C LYS A 125 -1.69 17.41 -0.22
N ALA A 126 -2.15 16.27 0.30
CA ALA A 126 -3.27 15.49 -0.24
C ALA A 126 -4.63 15.80 0.43
N GLU A 127 -4.67 16.79 1.33
CA GLU A 127 -5.85 17.12 2.13
C GLU A 127 -7.09 17.39 1.27
N ASN A 128 -6.93 18.10 0.17
CA ASN A 128 -8.05 18.43 -0.73
C ASN A 128 -8.67 17.18 -1.36
N GLU A 129 -7.86 16.18 -1.74
CA GLU A 129 -8.35 14.92 -2.28
C GLU A 129 -9.12 14.12 -1.23
N ILE A 130 -8.64 14.13 0.03
CA ILE A 130 -9.33 13.48 1.15
C ILE A 130 -10.67 14.16 1.42
N LYS A 131 -10.69 15.50 1.59
CA LYS A 131 -11.89 16.27 1.90
C LYS A 131 -13.00 16.17 0.85
N ASN A 132 -12.62 16.09 -0.44
CA ASN A 132 -13.54 16.05 -1.56
C ASN A 132 -13.92 14.62 -1.98
N SER A 133 -13.50 13.60 -1.25
CA SER A 133 -13.91 12.23 -1.48
C SER A 133 -15.21 11.89 -0.75
N SER A 134 -15.93 10.87 -1.26
CA SER A 134 -17.08 10.29 -0.56
C SER A 134 -16.66 9.22 0.44
N ILE A 135 -15.51 8.58 0.17
CA ILE A 135 -14.95 7.51 0.98
C ILE A 135 -13.45 7.74 1.10
N PHE A 136 -12.92 7.61 2.30
CA PHE A 136 -11.50 7.50 2.60
C PHE A 136 -11.18 6.12 3.15
N LEU A 137 -10.26 5.39 2.51
CA LEU A 137 -9.85 4.04 2.89
C LEU A 137 -8.37 4.02 3.27
N THR A 138 -8.02 3.32 4.34
CA THR A 138 -6.63 3.12 4.73
C THR A 138 -6.42 1.76 5.43
N GLN A 139 -5.15 1.40 5.66
CA GLN A 139 -4.70 0.18 6.31
C GLN A 139 -3.62 0.54 7.35
N LEU A 140 -2.92 -0.46 7.89
CA LEU A 140 -1.89 -0.26 8.93
C LEU A 140 -0.47 -0.52 8.42
N GLU A 141 -0.24 -0.44 7.11
CA GLU A 141 1.11 -0.59 6.51
C GLU A 141 1.87 0.75 6.42
N SER A 142 1.17 1.88 6.42
CA SER A 142 1.75 3.23 6.44
C SER A 142 2.07 3.68 7.87
N PRO A 143 2.90 4.73 8.08
CA PRO A 143 3.16 5.29 9.40
C PRO A 143 1.85 5.65 10.11
N LEU A 144 1.68 5.12 11.33
CA LEU A 144 0.41 5.22 12.07
C LEU A 144 -0.03 6.66 12.32
N GLU A 145 0.92 7.56 12.59
CA GLU A 145 0.64 9.00 12.77
C GLU A 145 0.03 9.63 11.51
N SER A 146 0.54 9.27 10.33
CA SER A 146 0.01 9.75 9.05
C SER A 146 -1.37 9.16 8.75
N VAL A 147 -1.60 7.90 9.10
CA VAL A 147 -2.91 7.24 9.00
C VAL A 147 -3.94 7.93 9.88
N ILE A 148 -3.62 8.14 11.17
CA ILE A 148 -4.51 8.81 12.13
C ILE A 148 -4.82 10.23 11.69
N HIS A 149 -3.81 10.97 11.21
CA HIS A 149 -3.99 12.33 10.72
C HIS A 149 -4.96 12.38 9.52
N ALA A 150 -4.77 11.49 8.55
CA ALA A 150 -5.66 11.40 7.39
C ALA A 150 -7.10 11.01 7.76
N LEU A 151 -7.28 10.07 8.69
CA LEU A 151 -8.60 9.70 9.23
C LEU A 151 -9.29 10.90 9.90
N LYS A 152 -8.55 11.70 10.69
CA LYS A 152 -9.08 12.92 11.31
C LYS A 152 -9.52 13.96 10.27
N ILE A 153 -8.74 14.17 9.20
CA ILE A 153 -9.13 15.05 8.08
C ILE A 153 -10.43 14.55 7.45
N ALA A 154 -10.51 13.27 7.11
CA ALA A 154 -11.69 12.68 6.49
C ALA A 154 -12.93 12.84 7.38
N LYS A 155 -12.83 12.47 8.66
CA LYS A 155 -13.93 12.55 9.62
C LYS A 155 -14.41 14.00 9.83
N SER A 156 -13.49 14.96 9.98
CA SER A 156 -13.84 16.39 10.18
C SER A 156 -14.56 17.00 8.97
N ASN A 157 -14.51 16.34 7.82
CA ASN A 157 -15.16 16.77 6.58
C ASN A 157 -16.33 15.86 6.17
N ASN A 158 -16.86 15.05 7.09
CA ASN A 158 -17.99 14.13 6.86
C ASN A 158 -17.73 13.09 5.73
N VAL A 159 -16.48 12.73 5.49
CA VAL A 159 -16.10 11.68 4.56
C VAL A 159 -16.25 10.33 5.26
N THR A 160 -16.91 9.35 4.62
CA THR A 160 -17.00 7.99 5.16
C THR A 160 -15.62 7.37 5.25
N THR A 161 -15.22 6.95 6.45
CA THR A 161 -13.90 6.32 6.69
C THR A 161 -14.02 4.80 6.73
N ILE A 162 -13.07 4.11 6.09
CA ILE A 162 -12.92 2.66 6.14
C ILE A 162 -11.48 2.36 6.56
N LEU A 163 -11.32 1.56 7.61
CA LEU A 163 -10.03 1.04 8.05
C LEU A 163 -10.00 -0.47 7.85
N ASN A 164 -9.03 -0.94 7.05
CA ASN A 164 -8.63 -2.34 7.05
C ASN A 164 -7.51 -2.52 8.11
N PRO A 165 -7.77 -3.15 9.28
CA PRO A 165 -6.81 -3.24 10.38
C PRO A 165 -5.74 -4.31 10.12
N ALA A 166 -5.08 -4.24 8.98
CA ALA A 166 -4.03 -5.17 8.55
C ALA A 166 -2.74 -4.43 8.17
N PRO A 167 -1.54 -4.93 8.58
CA PRO A 167 -1.35 -6.09 9.47
C PRO A 167 -1.95 -5.87 10.87
N ALA A 168 -2.29 -6.96 11.54
CA ALA A 168 -2.89 -6.88 12.87
C ALA A 168 -1.94 -6.17 13.85
N ALA A 169 -2.44 -5.13 14.50
CA ALA A 169 -1.69 -4.33 15.47
C ALA A 169 -2.61 -3.94 16.64
N LYS A 170 -2.02 -3.69 17.80
CA LYS A 170 -2.75 -3.09 18.91
C LYS A 170 -3.03 -1.63 18.58
N LEU A 171 -4.29 -1.27 18.47
CA LEU A 171 -4.72 0.08 18.16
C LEU A 171 -5.25 0.76 19.43
N GLU A 172 -4.94 2.04 19.56
CA GLU A 172 -5.56 2.88 20.59
C GLU A 172 -6.98 3.26 20.19
N LYS A 173 -7.82 3.57 21.20
CA LYS A 173 -9.25 3.86 20.97
C LYS A 173 -9.47 5.04 20.03
N ASP A 174 -8.55 5.98 19.98
CA ASP A 174 -8.64 7.22 19.19
C ASP A 174 -8.58 7.02 17.67
N ILE A 175 -8.22 5.81 17.21
CA ILE A 175 -8.23 5.50 15.77
C ILE A 175 -9.64 5.16 15.27
N PHE A 176 -10.52 4.80 16.19
CA PHE A 176 -11.92 4.49 15.88
C PHE A 176 -12.78 5.74 16.12
N PRO A 177 -13.72 6.01 15.24
CA PRO A 177 -14.64 7.15 15.39
C PRO A 177 -15.61 6.99 16.53
#